data_03e0d99b3ae59cd3a886419f89b61848
#
_entry.id   03e0d99b3ae59cd3a886419f89b61848
#
_cell.length_a   1.000
_cell.length_b   1.000
_cell.length_c   1.000
_cell.angle_alpha   90.00
_cell.angle_beta   90.00
_cell.angle_gamma   90.00
#
_symmetry.space_group_name_H-M   'P 1'
#
loop_
_entity.id
_entity.type
_entity.pdbx_description
1 polymer ?
#
loop_
_entity_poly.entity_id
_entity_poly.type
_entity_poly.pdbx_seq_one_letter_code
_entity_poly.pdbx_strand_id
1 'polypeptide(L)'
;MADPESRPDSLAAYVRVRLPALLRYAVAISGNWALAEDMVQEVLARAHGRWGHISRTEQPEAYLKKMIVNEYLSWRRRWSRGQPAESAPVSDARDHPSRLAERDALRAELARLPRHQRVVLVLRYYEDLSDTEIAEIVGCSPATVRGHASRALAKLRVDAHAALTAPPAGPQPGTAGS
;
A
#
# COMPACT_ATOMS: atom_id res chain seq x y z
N MET A 1 -8.94 6.80 -27.01
CA MET A 1 -8.87 8.27 -27.08
C MET A 1 -9.75 8.79 -25.97
N ALA A 2 -9.17 9.15 -24.83
CA ALA A 2 -9.92 9.62 -23.66
C ALA A 2 -10.43 11.03 -23.95
N ASP A 3 -11.70 11.25 -23.64
CA ASP A 3 -12.43 12.51 -23.86
C ASP A 3 -11.77 13.65 -23.09
N PRO A 4 -11.32 14.73 -23.71
CA PRO A 4 -10.66 15.86 -23.03
C PRO A 4 -11.59 16.64 -22.09
N GLU A 5 -12.90 16.45 -22.16
CA GLU A 5 -13.88 17.12 -21.30
C GLU A 5 -14.03 16.54 -19.89
N SER A 6 -13.38 15.41 -19.57
CA SER A 6 -13.50 14.73 -18.27
C SER A 6 -12.37 15.05 -17.29
N ARG A 7 -11.54 16.06 -17.57
CA ARG A 7 -10.47 16.47 -16.63
C ARG A 7 -11.06 17.34 -15.52
N PRO A 8 -10.90 16.94 -14.25
CA PRO A 8 -11.41 17.75 -13.16
C PRO A 8 -10.65 19.07 -13.08
N ASP A 9 -11.37 20.18 -13.24
CA ASP A 9 -10.85 21.56 -13.23
C ASP A 9 -10.14 21.93 -11.92
N SER A 10 -10.37 21.17 -10.85
CA SER A 10 -9.75 21.39 -9.56
C SER A 10 -9.33 20.08 -8.88
N LEU A 11 -8.28 20.18 -8.04
CA LEU A 11 -7.88 19.07 -7.18
C LEU A 11 -9.06 18.58 -6.31
N ALA A 12 -9.90 19.48 -5.81
CA ALA A 12 -11.03 19.11 -4.97
C ALA A 12 -12.05 18.24 -5.72
N ALA A 13 -12.33 18.54 -6.99
CA ALA A 13 -13.20 17.72 -7.83
C ALA A 13 -12.58 16.34 -8.10
N TYR A 14 -11.28 16.30 -8.38
CA TYR A 14 -10.54 15.06 -8.57
C TYR A 14 -10.57 14.19 -7.31
N VAL A 15 -10.22 14.76 -6.16
CA VAL A 15 -10.14 14.06 -4.86
C VAL A 15 -11.49 13.47 -4.48
N ARG A 16 -12.59 14.20 -4.68
CA ARG A 16 -13.96 13.71 -4.37
C ARG A 16 -14.25 12.37 -5.02
N VAL A 17 -13.77 12.14 -6.24
CA VAL A 17 -14.00 10.91 -7.01
C VAL A 17 -12.93 9.85 -6.70
N ARG A 18 -11.67 10.25 -6.57
CA ARG A 18 -10.52 9.34 -6.54
C ARG A 18 -9.97 9.01 -5.15
N LEU A 19 -10.37 9.76 -4.12
CA LEU A 19 -9.87 9.55 -2.75
C LEU A 19 -10.00 8.10 -2.25
N PRO A 20 -11.15 7.40 -2.46
CA PRO A 20 -11.23 6.01 -2.02
C PRO A 20 -10.22 5.08 -2.70
N ALA A 21 -9.90 5.32 -3.98
CA ALA A 21 -8.90 4.55 -4.72
C ALA A 21 -7.49 4.83 -4.22
N LEU A 22 -7.14 6.11 -3.99
CA LEU A 22 -5.84 6.52 -3.45
C LEU A 22 -5.62 5.98 -2.04
N LEU A 23 -6.64 5.99 -1.19
CA LEU A 23 -6.57 5.41 0.16
C LEU A 23 -6.35 3.89 0.11
N ARG A 24 -7.13 3.15 -0.71
CA ARG A 24 -6.93 1.70 -0.86
C ARG A 24 -5.51 1.38 -1.33
N TYR A 25 -4.99 2.15 -2.28
CA TYR A 25 -3.61 2.01 -2.76
C TYR A 25 -2.58 2.29 -1.66
N ALA A 26 -2.75 3.36 -0.92
CA ALA A 26 -1.87 3.72 0.20
C ALA A 26 -1.90 2.66 1.32
N VAL A 27 -3.08 2.08 1.61
CA VAL A 27 -3.21 0.95 2.56
C VAL A 27 -2.49 -0.30 2.05
N ALA A 28 -2.61 -0.63 0.76
CA ALA A 28 -1.89 -1.77 0.18
C ALA A 28 -0.36 -1.62 0.33
N ILE A 29 0.14 -0.40 0.16
CA ILE A 29 1.58 -0.07 0.31
C ILE A 29 2.02 -0.02 1.77
N SER A 30 1.25 0.63 2.65
CA SER A 30 1.64 0.86 4.04
C SER A 30 1.31 -0.32 4.96
N GLY A 31 0.24 -1.05 4.66
CA GLY A 31 -0.33 -2.06 5.54
C GLY A 31 -1.04 -1.47 6.77
N ASN A 32 -1.23 -0.15 6.82
CA ASN A 32 -1.81 0.55 7.97
C ASN A 32 -2.69 1.69 7.50
N TRP A 33 -3.95 1.73 7.98
CA TRP A 33 -4.94 2.71 7.55
C TRP A 33 -4.58 4.14 7.98
N ALA A 34 -4.25 4.33 9.26
CA ALA A 34 -3.90 5.66 9.78
C ALA A 34 -2.70 6.26 9.04
N LEU A 35 -1.65 5.43 8.81
CA LEU A 35 -0.50 5.85 8.01
C LEU A 35 -0.88 6.16 6.56
N ALA A 36 -1.80 5.39 5.97
CA ALA A 36 -2.28 5.63 4.62
C ALA A 36 -3.02 6.97 4.51
N GLU A 37 -3.88 7.30 5.48
CA GLU A 37 -4.57 8.59 5.54
C GLU A 37 -3.58 9.75 5.65
N ASP A 38 -2.61 9.68 6.56
CA ASP A 38 -1.58 10.69 6.74
C ASP A 38 -0.77 10.90 5.45
N MET A 39 -0.36 9.80 4.82
CA MET A 39 0.38 9.85 3.56
C MET A 39 -0.42 10.48 2.43
N VAL A 40 -1.69 10.10 2.29
CA VAL A 40 -2.57 10.66 1.24
C VAL A 40 -2.82 12.13 1.49
N GLN A 41 -3.08 12.56 2.73
CA GLN A 41 -3.24 13.97 3.08
C GLN A 41 -1.98 14.77 2.75
N GLU A 42 -0.80 14.32 3.12
CA GLU A 42 0.48 14.98 2.83
C GLU A 42 0.74 15.08 1.32
N VAL A 43 0.44 14.00 0.58
CA VAL A 43 0.58 13.98 -0.88
C VAL A 43 -0.40 14.97 -1.54
N LEU A 44 -1.66 15.01 -1.10
CA LEU A 44 -2.67 15.92 -1.65
C LEU A 44 -2.36 17.38 -1.31
N ALA A 45 -1.85 17.67 -0.13
CA ALA A 45 -1.40 19.01 0.25
C ALA A 45 -0.27 19.51 -0.68
N ARG A 46 0.71 18.67 -0.96
CA ARG A 46 1.80 19.00 -1.91
C ARG A 46 1.32 19.06 -3.35
N ALA A 47 0.37 18.21 -3.74
CA ALA A 47 -0.21 18.22 -5.08
C ALA A 47 -1.04 19.48 -5.34
N HIS A 48 -1.64 20.07 -4.30
CA HIS A 48 -2.45 21.28 -4.42
C HIS A 48 -1.66 22.42 -5.09
N GLY A 49 -0.45 22.70 -4.59
CA GLY A 49 0.41 23.75 -5.18
C GLY A 49 0.93 23.46 -6.60
N ARG A 50 0.79 22.20 -7.06
CA ARG A 50 1.27 21.75 -8.39
C ARG A 50 0.15 21.22 -9.28
N TRP A 51 -1.10 21.37 -8.87
CA TRP A 51 -2.23 20.74 -9.54
C TRP A 51 -2.35 21.17 -11.02
N GLY A 52 -2.08 22.43 -11.33
CA GLY A 52 -2.07 22.93 -12.71
C GLY A 52 -1.05 22.21 -13.61
N HIS A 53 0.03 21.65 -13.06
CA HIS A 53 0.96 20.80 -13.80
C HIS A 53 0.47 19.35 -13.80
N ILE A 54 0.09 18.80 -12.66
CA ILE A 54 -0.32 17.39 -12.51
C ILE A 54 -1.53 17.08 -13.38
N SER A 55 -2.55 17.95 -13.39
CA SER A 55 -3.78 17.76 -14.17
C SER A 55 -3.55 17.73 -15.69
N ARG A 56 -2.43 18.29 -16.15
CA ARG A 56 -2.05 18.28 -17.58
C ARG A 56 -1.23 17.06 -17.99
N THR A 57 -0.78 16.25 -17.04
CA THR A 57 -0.09 15.01 -17.39
C THR A 57 -1.08 14.02 -18.02
N GLU A 58 -0.59 13.06 -18.79
CA GLU A 58 -1.43 12.02 -19.39
C GLU A 58 -2.13 11.17 -18.33
N GLN A 59 -1.47 10.98 -17.18
CA GLN A 59 -1.93 10.10 -16.09
C GLN A 59 -1.77 10.78 -14.72
N PRO A 60 -2.65 11.70 -14.33
CA PRO A 60 -2.60 12.36 -13.02
C PRO A 60 -2.63 11.38 -11.84
N GLU A 61 -3.37 10.28 -11.98
CA GLU A 61 -3.45 9.24 -10.96
C GLU A 61 -2.12 8.52 -10.75
N ALA A 62 -1.42 8.14 -11.82
CA ALA A 62 -0.11 7.53 -11.74
C ALA A 62 0.92 8.47 -11.08
N TYR A 63 0.83 9.76 -11.36
CA TYR A 63 1.66 10.77 -10.71
C TYR A 63 1.43 10.81 -9.19
N LEU A 64 0.17 10.85 -8.74
CA LEU A 64 -0.16 10.85 -7.31
C LEU A 64 0.22 9.53 -6.63
N LYS A 65 0.03 8.39 -7.30
CA LYS A 65 0.47 7.07 -6.81
C LYS A 65 1.99 7.02 -6.61
N LYS A 66 2.76 7.57 -7.57
CA LYS A 66 4.22 7.71 -7.43
C LYS A 66 4.59 8.61 -6.23
N MET A 67 3.87 9.70 -5.99
CA MET A 67 4.08 10.53 -4.81
C MET A 67 3.80 9.76 -3.51
N ILE A 68 2.76 8.92 -3.46
CA ILE A 68 2.44 8.06 -2.30
C ILE A 68 3.56 7.05 -2.03
N VAL A 69 4.08 6.39 -3.06
CA VAL A 69 5.24 5.48 -2.91
C VAL A 69 6.45 6.22 -2.35
N ASN A 70 6.78 7.36 -2.93
CA ASN A 70 7.92 8.17 -2.49
C ASN A 70 7.74 8.66 -1.04
N GLU A 71 6.52 9.07 -0.67
CA GLU A 71 6.21 9.44 0.72
C GLU A 71 6.42 8.27 1.66
N TYR A 72 5.89 7.09 1.33
CA TYR A 72 6.06 5.89 2.13
C TYR A 72 7.53 5.47 2.30
N LEU A 73 8.32 5.52 1.23
CA LEU A 73 9.73 5.15 1.28
C LEU A 73 10.58 6.20 2.01
N SER A 74 10.22 7.48 1.93
CA SER A 74 10.94 8.59 2.58
C SER A 74 10.54 8.80 4.05
N TRP A 75 9.32 8.41 4.42
CA TRP A 75 8.72 8.65 5.74
C TRP A 75 9.60 8.12 6.87
N ARG A 76 10.20 6.94 6.74
CA ARG A 76 11.07 6.38 7.77
C ARG A 76 12.39 7.15 7.96
N ARG A 77 12.91 7.83 6.94
CA ARG A 77 14.09 8.70 7.13
C ARG A 77 13.80 9.86 8.08
N ARG A 78 12.54 10.29 8.15
CA ARG A 78 12.06 11.34 9.06
C ARG A 78 11.70 10.78 10.44
N TRP A 79 11.11 9.59 10.50
CA TRP A 79 10.58 8.99 11.72
C TRP A 79 11.60 8.14 12.49
N SER A 80 12.59 7.54 11.87
CA SER A 80 13.63 6.74 12.57
C SER A 80 14.51 7.55 13.51
N ARG A 81 14.24 8.85 13.64
CA ARG A 81 14.83 9.73 14.66
C ARG A 81 14.00 9.82 15.94
N GLY A 82 12.89 9.13 16.09
CA GLY A 82 12.08 9.37 17.27
C GLY A 82 11.03 8.38 17.76
N GLN A 83 10.59 7.32 17.04
CA GLN A 83 9.67 6.33 17.64
C GLN A 83 9.66 4.97 16.89
N PRO A 84 9.45 3.82 17.59
CA PRO A 84 9.26 2.51 16.98
C PRO A 84 7.89 2.44 16.31
N ALA A 85 7.86 1.93 15.07
CA ALA A 85 6.63 1.67 14.34
C ALA A 85 5.94 0.42 14.92
N GLU A 86 5.02 0.58 15.84
CA GLU A 86 4.05 -0.47 16.15
C GLU A 86 3.07 -0.58 14.97
N SER A 87 3.11 -1.74 14.33
CA SER A 87 2.12 -2.13 13.32
C SER A 87 0.83 -2.48 14.04
N ALA A 88 -0.08 -1.52 14.17
CA ALA A 88 -1.42 -1.83 14.63
C ALA A 88 -2.20 -2.53 13.49
N PRO A 89 -2.88 -3.65 13.74
CA PRO A 89 -3.77 -4.26 12.76
C PRO A 89 -4.99 -3.36 12.58
N VAL A 90 -5.28 -2.99 11.34
CA VAL A 90 -6.46 -2.18 11.02
C VAL A 90 -7.50 -3.05 10.35
N SER A 91 -8.59 -3.26 11.07
CA SER A 91 -9.85 -3.77 10.54
C SER A 91 -10.68 -2.58 10.03
N ASP A 92 -10.95 -2.53 8.74
CA ASP A 92 -11.96 -1.62 8.18
C ASP A 92 -13.18 -2.43 7.74
N ALA A 93 -14.26 -2.31 8.52
CA ALA A 93 -15.46 -3.11 8.42
C ALA A 93 -16.48 -2.47 7.45
N ARG A 94 -16.29 -2.61 6.14
CA ARG A 94 -17.32 -2.15 5.18
C ARG A 94 -17.50 -3.02 3.93
N ASP A 95 -17.13 -4.31 3.95
CA ASP A 95 -17.46 -5.24 2.85
C ASP A 95 -17.79 -6.64 3.39
N HIS A 96 -18.51 -7.44 2.59
CA HIS A 96 -19.00 -8.77 2.94
C HIS A 96 -18.02 -9.66 3.73
N PRO A 97 -18.46 -10.36 4.81
CA PRO A 97 -17.58 -10.97 5.81
C PRO A 97 -16.52 -11.95 5.28
N SER A 98 -16.81 -12.73 4.24
CA SER A 98 -15.87 -13.73 3.73
C SER A 98 -14.75 -13.14 2.86
N ARG A 99 -15.09 -12.21 1.97
CA ARG A 99 -14.07 -11.52 1.16
C ARG A 99 -13.23 -10.54 1.97
N LEU A 100 -13.78 -10.05 3.07
CA LEU A 100 -13.08 -9.18 4.01
C LEU A 100 -11.97 -9.94 4.73
N ALA A 101 -12.27 -11.13 5.26
CA ALA A 101 -11.30 -11.96 5.97
C ALA A 101 -10.10 -12.36 5.09
N GLU A 102 -10.33 -12.74 3.82
CA GLU A 102 -9.25 -13.06 2.87
C GLU A 102 -8.38 -11.84 2.53
N ARG A 103 -9.01 -10.68 2.34
CA ARG A 103 -8.29 -9.42 2.08
C ARG A 103 -7.49 -8.97 3.29
N ASP A 104 -8.04 -9.12 4.48
CA ASP A 104 -7.35 -8.76 5.72
C ASP A 104 -6.19 -9.70 6.01
N ALA A 105 -6.35 -11.00 5.73
CA ALA A 105 -5.26 -11.96 5.80
C ALA A 105 -4.12 -11.61 4.83
N LEU A 106 -4.43 -11.31 3.56
CA LEU A 106 -3.42 -10.90 2.58
C LEU A 106 -2.73 -9.59 2.99
N ARG A 107 -3.49 -8.61 3.49
CA ARG A 107 -2.91 -7.37 4.01
C ARG A 107 -1.98 -7.59 5.19
N ALA A 108 -2.36 -8.47 6.12
CA ALA A 108 -1.52 -8.84 7.25
C ALA A 108 -0.21 -9.49 6.80
N GLU A 109 -0.26 -10.41 5.83
CA GLU A 109 0.94 -11.03 5.26
C GLU A 109 1.83 -10.00 4.54
N LEU A 110 1.24 -9.12 3.72
CA LEU A 110 1.98 -8.04 3.09
C LEU A 110 2.61 -7.10 4.13
N ALA A 111 1.93 -6.84 5.25
CA ALA A 111 2.43 -5.98 6.33
C ALA A 111 3.70 -6.54 7.00
N ARG A 112 3.92 -7.85 6.97
CA ARG A 112 5.13 -8.51 7.48
C ARG A 112 6.35 -8.39 6.56
N LEU A 113 6.15 -7.97 5.31
CA LEU A 113 7.23 -7.81 4.36
C LEU A 113 8.03 -6.53 4.65
N PRO A 114 9.36 -6.54 4.42
CA PRO A 114 10.15 -5.33 4.35
C PRO A 114 9.56 -4.36 3.31
N ARG A 115 9.62 -3.06 3.58
CA ARG A 115 8.93 -2.00 2.81
C ARG A 115 9.17 -2.05 1.31
N HIS A 116 10.42 -2.14 0.88
CA HIS A 116 10.74 -2.22 -0.55
C HIS A 116 10.19 -3.49 -1.20
N GLN A 117 10.17 -4.61 -0.47
CA GLN A 117 9.60 -5.86 -0.95
C GLN A 117 8.08 -5.73 -1.13
N ARG A 118 7.39 -5.13 -0.16
CA ARG A 118 5.95 -4.87 -0.22
C ARG A 118 5.62 -3.93 -1.36
N VAL A 119 6.30 -2.78 -1.47
CA VAL A 119 6.11 -1.80 -2.55
C VAL A 119 6.27 -2.47 -3.91
N VAL A 120 7.34 -3.24 -4.11
CA VAL A 120 7.59 -3.94 -5.37
C VAL A 120 6.46 -4.91 -5.73
N LEU A 121 5.93 -5.67 -4.76
CA LEU A 121 4.80 -6.57 -5.02
C LEU A 121 3.53 -5.80 -5.37
N VAL A 122 3.21 -4.73 -4.64
CA VAL A 122 2.04 -3.91 -4.95
C VAL A 122 2.15 -3.28 -6.33
N LEU A 123 3.29 -2.70 -6.68
CA LEU A 123 3.49 -2.11 -8.00
C LEU A 123 3.42 -3.13 -9.12
N ARG A 124 3.96 -4.34 -8.92
CA ARG A 124 3.97 -5.39 -9.94
C ARG A 124 2.61 -6.05 -10.14
N TYR A 125 1.91 -6.39 -9.06
CA TYR A 125 0.72 -7.23 -9.12
C TYR A 125 -0.60 -6.46 -8.97
N TYR A 126 -0.58 -5.28 -8.39
CA TYR A 126 -1.77 -4.44 -8.25
C TYR A 126 -1.84 -3.35 -9.33
N GLU A 127 -0.68 -2.80 -9.75
CA GLU A 127 -0.58 -1.79 -10.81
C GLU A 127 -0.10 -2.34 -12.15
N ASP A 128 0.26 -3.62 -12.21
CA ASP A 128 0.74 -4.33 -13.42
C ASP A 128 1.94 -3.65 -14.09
N LEU A 129 2.86 -3.10 -13.28
CA LEU A 129 4.04 -2.40 -13.78
C LEU A 129 5.20 -3.36 -14.04
N SER A 130 5.96 -3.07 -15.09
CA SER A 130 7.21 -3.74 -15.42
C SER A 130 8.33 -3.44 -14.40
N ASP A 131 9.36 -4.30 -14.36
CA ASP A 131 10.52 -4.08 -13.49
C ASP A 131 11.23 -2.75 -13.76
N THR A 132 11.23 -2.29 -15.01
CA THR A 132 11.84 -1.01 -15.40
C THR A 132 11.04 0.16 -14.84
N GLU A 133 9.73 0.17 -15.00
CA GLU A 133 8.86 1.22 -14.45
C GLU A 133 8.92 1.26 -12.91
N ILE A 134 8.91 0.08 -12.27
CA ILE A 134 9.07 -0.01 -10.81
C ILE A 134 10.43 0.55 -10.37
N ALA A 135 11.50 0.22 -11.10
CA ALA A 135 12.84 0.70 -10.81
C ALA A 135 12.94 2.22 -10.85
N GLU A 136 12.28 2.86 -11.82
CA GLU A 136 12.18 4.32 -11.93
C GLU A 136 11.39 4.95 -10.77
N ILE A 137 10.31 4.30 -10.32
CA ILE A 137 9.50 4.78 -9.21
C ILE A 137 10.25 4.66 -7.88
N VAL A 138 10.90 3.51 -7.64
CA VAL A 138 11.56 3.18 -6.37
C VAL A 138 12.97 3.77 -6.28
N GLY A 139 13.57 4.15 -7.40
CA GLY A 139 14.92 4.70 -7.48
C GLY A 139 16.01 3.63 -7.31
N CYS A 140 15.86 2.48 -7.98
CA CYS A 140 16.83 1.38 -7.95
C CYS A 140 16.99 0.74 -9.33
N SER A 141 17.81 -0.31 -9.46
CA SER A 141 17.93 -1.04 -10.72
C SER A 141 16.82 -2.07 -10.92
N PRO A 142 16.45 -2.43 -12.18
CA PRO A 142 15.50 -3.52 -12.45
C PRO A 142 15.96 -4.87 -11.85
N ALA A 143 17.26 -5.11 -11.76
CA ALA A 143 17.80 -6.29 -11.09
C ALA A 143 17.49 -6.29 -9.59
N THR A 144 17.57 -5.12 -8.94
CA THR A 144 17.19 -4.93 -7.53
C THR A 144 15.69 -5.18 -7.33
N VAL A 145 14.84 -4.70 -8.25
CA VAL A 145 13.40 -4.96 -8.24
C VAL A 145 13.12 -6.47 -8.28
N ARG A 146 13.75 -7.21 -9.22
CA ARG A 146 13.62 -8.67 -9.28
C ARG A 146 14.05 -9.36 -7.98
N GLY A 147 15.14 -8.91 -7.39
CA GLY A 147 15.63 -9.43 -6.11
C GLY A 147 14.64 -9.18 -4.95
N HIS A 148 14.01 -7.99 -4.90
CA HIS A 148 12.98 -7.70 -3.90
C HIS A 148 11.73 -8.57 -4.11
N ALA A 149 11.25 -8.72 -5.34
CA ALA A 149 10.10 -9.55 -5.64
C ALA A 149 10.34 -11.02 -5.29
N SER A 150 11.48 -11.58 -5.68
CA SER A 150 11.84 -12.97 -5.39
C SER A 150 11.87 -13.24 -3.87
N ARG A 151 12.53 -12.38 -3.10
CA ARG A 151 12.58 -12.51 -1.63
C ARG A 151 11.21 -12.35 -0.98
N ALA A 152 10.38 -11.43 -1.47
CA ALA A 152 9.03 -11.23 -0.97
C ALA A 152 8.15 -12.47 -1.21
N LEU A 153 8.17 -13.01 -2.42
CA LEU A 153 7.41 -14.22 -2.77
C LEU A 153 7.89 -15.45 -1.98
N ALA A 154 9.20 -15.60 -1.78
CA ALA A 154 9.75 -16.68 -0.97
C ALA A 154 9.23 -16.59 0.47
N LYS A 155 9.23 -15.39 1.07
CA LYS A 155 8.73 -15.19 2.43
C LYS A 155 7.24 -15.49 2.55
N LEU A 156 6.40 -14.99 1.63
CA LEU A 156 4.96 -15.27 1.62
C LEU A 156 4.65 -16.77 1.48
N ARG A 157 5.44 -17.51 0.68
CA ARG A 157 5.28 -18.97 0.53
C ARG A 157 5.60 -19.71 1.82
N VAL A 158 6.64 -19.31 2.54
CA VAL A 158 7.01 -19.90 3.83
C VAL A 158 5.94 -19.65 4.86
N ASP A 159 5.45 -18.44 4.97
CA ASP A 159 4.41 -18.04 5.92
C ASP A 159 3.08 -18.76 5.61
N ALA A 160 2.68 -18.87 4.34
CA ALA A 160 1.51 -19.64 3.93
C ALA A 160 1.64 -21.13 4.24
N HIS A 161 2.81 -21.73 4.02
CA HIS A 161 3.04 -23.12 4.35
C HIS A 161 2.99 -23.37 5.87
N ALA A 162 3.59 -22.48 6.66
CA ALA A 162 3.54 -22.55 8.13
C ALA A 162 2.10 -22.42 8.66
N ALA A 163 1.29 -21.54 8.06
CA ALA A 163 -0.12 -21.39 8.44
C ALA A 163 -0.96 -22.63 8.13
N LEU A 164 -0.66 -23.33 7.03
CA LEU A 164 -1.35 -24.56 6.64
C LEU A 164 -0.93 -25.77 7.48
N THR A 165 0.28 -25.77 8.04
CA THR A 165 0.85 -26.88 8.81
C THR A 165 0.74 -26.66 10.31
N ALA A 166 0.32 -25.48 10.77
CA ALA A 166 0.08 -25.22 12.17
C ALA A 166 -1.07 -26.10 12.70
N PRO A 167 -0.89 -26.84 13.80
CA PRO A 167 -1.98 -27.60 14.39
C PRO A 167 -3.11 -26.64 14.81
N PRO A 168 -4.38 -27.06 14.69
CA PRO A 168 -5.51 -26.24 15.14
C PRO A 168 -5.30 -25.86 16.60
N ALA A 169 -5.45 -24.59 16.92
CA ALA A 169 -5.36 -24.10 18.29
C ALA A 169 -6.34 -24.91 19.16
N GLY A 170 -5.79 -25.75 20.03
CA GLY A 170 -6.60 -26.54 20.95
C GLY A 170 -7.48 -25.64 21.81
N PRO A 171 -8.65 -26.13 22.26
CA PRO A 171 -9.54 -25.36 23.11
C PRO A 171 -8.78 -24.91 24.36
N GLN A 172 -8.79 -23.61 24.62
CA GLN A 172 -8.20 -23.06 25.83
C GLN A 172 -8.91 -23.69 27.06
N PRO A 173 -8.19 -24.19 28.07
CA PRO A 173 -8.81 -24.71 29.28
C PRO A 173 -9.57 -23.58 29.95
N GLY A 174 -10.90 -23.73 30.01
CA GLY A 174 -11.77 -22.78 30.67
C GLY A 174 -11.29 -22.52 32.09
N THR A 175 -11.11 -21.25 32.42
CA THR A 175 -11.01 -20.79 33.81
C THR A 175 -12.31 -21.13 34.51
N ALA A 176 -12.36 -22.31 35.17
CA ALA A 176 -13.39 -22.62 36.15
C ALA A 176 -13.19 -21.65 37.32
N GLY A 177 -14.12 -20.72 37.46
CA GLY A 177 -14.22 -19.86 38.62
C GLY A 177 -14.61 -20.66 39.86
N SER A 178 -13.99 -20.35 40.96
CA SER A 178 -14.50 -20.56 42.34
C SER A 178 -14.81 -19.21 42.94
#